data_024384de8a8312e808721412c5ec80af
#
_entry.id   024384de8a8312e808721412c5ec80af
#
_cell.length_a   1.000
_cell.length_b   1.000
_cell.length_c   1.000
_cell.angle_alpha   90.00
_cell.angle_beta   90.00
_cell.angle_gamma   90.00
#
_symmetry.space_group_name_H-M   'P 1'
#
loop_
_entity.id
_entity.type
_entity.pdbx_description
1 polymer ?
#
loop_
_entity_poly.entity_id
_entity_poly.type
_entity_poly.pdbx_seq_one_letter_code
_entity_poly.pdbx_strand_id
1 'polypeptide(L)'
;MTSVETRSAKLDSVLRLAQQAFHASTQRPDSALPVASKIFSALETHGDGSKPAQPATLAVCEHIAPALHGARQGPACIAELADAFEALTPRLEWWRRPGTAAGEFFDGHANARLVGPRGLEQRDDVIVGASLVAPGVSY
;
A
#
# COMPACT_ATOMS: atom_id res chain seq x y z
N MET A 1 -9.62 14.40 -27.04
CA MET A 1 -8.86 13.19 -26.76
C MET A 1 -8.52 13.16 -25.28
N THR A 2 -9.20 12.32 -24.53
CA THR A 2 -8.94 12.15 -23.12
C THR A 2 -7.64 11.39 -22.95
N SER A 3 -6.60 12.03 -22.43
CA SER A 3 -5.43 11.31 -21.99
C SER A 3 -5.86 10.43 -20.82
N VAL A 4 -5.73 9.13 -20.99
CA VAL A 4 -5.95 8.21 -19.89
C VAL A 4 -4.81 8.45 -18.90
N GLU A 5 -5.12 9.07 -17.78
CA GLU A 5 -4.18 9.16 -16.68
C GLU A 5 -3.97 7.76 -16.16
N THR A 6 -2.86 7.15 -16.54
CA THR A 6 -2.56 5.77 -16.20
C THR A 6 -2.14 5.63 -14.74
N ARG A 7 -1.59 6.67 -14.14
CA ARG A 7 -1.19 6.66 -12.74
C ARG A 7 -1.31 8.07 -12.14
N SER A 8 -2.01 8.20 -11.01
CA SER A 8 -2.10 9.49 -10.33
C SER A 8 -0.76 9.88 -9.72
N ALA A 9 -0.53 11.19 -9.60
CA ALA A 9 0.67 11.71 -8.96
C ALA A 9 0.80 11.24 -7.50
N LYS A 10 -0.33 11.11 -6.80
CA LYS A 10 -0.34 10.62 -5.41
C LYS A 10 0.10 9.17 -5.32
N LEU A 11 -0.40 8.32 -6.20
CA LEU A 11 0.03 6.92 -6.25
C LEU A 11 1.51 6.81 -6.62
N ASP A 12 1.95 7.55 -7.62
CA ASP A 12 3.34 7.55 -8.05
C ASP A 12 4.29 7.94 -6.91
N SER A 13 3.91 8.95 -6.12
CA SER A 13 4.69 9.38 -4.95
C SER A 13 4.82 8.26 -3.92
N VAL A 14 3.73 7.55 -3.62
CA VAL A 14 3.78 6.42 -2.67
C VAL A 14 4.70 5.33 -3.18
N LEU A 15 4.60 4.96 -4.45
CA LEU A 15 5.43 3.89 -5.02
C LEU A 15 6.91 4.26 -5.02
N ARG A 16 7.26 5.50 -5.37
CA ARG A 16 8.64 5.96 -5.33
C ARG A 16 9.21 6.00 -3.92
N LEU A 17 8.43 6.50 -2.97
CA LEU A 17 8.89 6.59 -1.58
C LEU A 17 8.98 5.20 -0.94
N ALA A 18 8.09 4.27 -1.30
CA ALA A 18 8.19 2.88 -0.87
C ALA A 18 9.48 2.23 -1.38
N GLN A 19 9.84 2.48 -2.63
CA GLN A 19 11.10 1.98 -3.20
C GLN A 19 12.30 2.54 -2.44
N GLN A 20 12.31 3.85 -2.17
CA GLN A 20 13.39 4.49 -1.42
C GLN A 20 13.50 3.90 0.00
N ALA A 21 12.38 3.73 0.68
CA ALA A 21 12.36 3.17 2.02
C ALA A 21 12.86 1.72 2.04
N PHE A 22 12.48 0.92 1.04
CA PHE A 22 12.94 -0.45 0.93
C PHE A 22 14.45 -0.52 0.75
N HIS A 23 15.02 0.30 -0.15
CA HIS A 23 16.46 0.32 -0.38
C HIS A 23 17.24 0.86 0.81
N ALA A 24 16.67 1.80 1.55
CA ALA A 24 17.31 2.36 2.75
C ALA A 24 17.27 1.41 3.95
N SER A 25 16.39 0.41 3.94
CA SER A 25 16.24 -0.52 5.06
C SER A 25 17.46 -1.44 5.17
N THR A 26 18.01 -1.54 6.38
CA THR A 26 19.11 -2.47 6.70
C THR A 26 18.61 -3.78 7.30
N GLN A 27 17.33 -3.89 7.56
CA GLN A 27 16.73 -5.05 8.23
C GLN A 27 16.05 -6.03 7.27
N ARG A 28 16.04 -5.74 5.98
CA ARG A 28 15.47 -6.66 5.00
C ARG A 28 16.39 -7.86 4.74
N PRO A 29 15.84 -9.06 4.48
CA PRO A 29 16.67 -10.18 4.03
C PRO A 29 17.30 -9.85 2.67
N ASP A 30 18.55 -10.25 2.46
CA ASP A 30 19.22 -10.04 1.17
C ASP A 30 18.46 -10.71 0.03
N SER A 31 17.81 -11.84 0.29
CA SER A 31 17.01 -12.56 -0.70
C SER A 31 15.78 -11.78 -1.18
N ALA A 32 15.33 -10.79 -0.44
CA ALA A 32 14.18 -9.95 -0.84
C ALA A 32 14.55 -8.94 -1.91
N LEU A 33 15.83 -8.55 -2.01
CA LEU A 33 16.25 -7.49 -2.93
C LEU A 33 15.99 -7.82 -4.40
N PRO A 34 16.33 -9.03 -4.92
CA PRO A 34 16.04 -9.36 -6.32
C PRO A 34 14.53 -9.34 -6.64
N VAL A 35 13.70 -9.81 -5.71
CA VAL A 35 12.25 -9.83 -5.89
C VAL A 35 11.69 -8.41 -5.91
N ALA A 36 12.09 -7.58 -4.96
CA ALA A 36 11.66 -6.19 -4.89
C ALA A 36 12.13 -5.41 -6.12
N SER A 37 13.36 -5.64 -6.59
CA SER A 37 13.88 -4.99 -7.79
C SER A 37 13.05 -5.32 -9.03
N LYS A 38 12.60 -6.56 -9.15
CA LYS A 38 11.69 -6.97 -10.24
C LYS A 38 10.37 -6.22 -10.18
N ILE A 39 9.80 -6.11 -8.98
CA ILE A 39 8.52 -5.41 -8.77
C ILE A 39 8.67 -3.93 -9.14
N PHE A 40 9.70 -3.27 -8.62
CA PHE A 40 9.90 -1.85 -8.90
C PHE A 40 10.24 -1.58 -10.36
N SER A 41 10.97 -2.49 -11.03
CA SER A 41 11.19 -2.39 -12.48
C SER A 41 9.88 -2.49 -13.25
N ALA A 42 9.00 -3.42 -12.87
CA ALA A 42 7.69 -3.56 -13.51
C ALA A 42 6.85 -2.30 -13.32
N LEU A 43 6.99 -1.62 -12.19
CA LEU A 43 6.24 -0.39 -11.89
C LEU A 43 6.70 0.82 -12.71
N GLU A 44 7.84 0.77 -13.39
CA GLU A 44 8.28 1.81 -14.33
C GLU A 44 7.33 1.92 -15.52
N THR A 45 6.69 0.82 -15.88
CA THR A 45 5.60 0.80 -16.86
C THR A 45 4.29 0.99 -16.13
N HIS A 46 3.45 1.91 -16.62
CA HIS A 46 2.14 2.15 -16.01
C HIS A 46 1.10 1.18 -16.54
N GLY A 47 0.17 0.78 -15.68
CA GLY A 47 -0.96 -0.04 -16.07
C GLY A 47 -2.06 0.75 -16.76
N ASP A 48 -3.07 0.03 -17.22
CA ASP A 48 -4.27 0.63 -17.79
C ASP A 48 -5.05 1.37 -16.72
N GLY A 49 -5.34 2.59 -16.96
CA GLY A 49 -6.03 3.58 -16.18
C GLY A 49 -6.61 3.24 -14.80
N SER A 50 -6.80 4.23 -14.00
CA SER A 50 -7.38 4.06 -12.68
C SER A 50 -8.85 3.68 -12.79
N LYS A 51 -9.22 2.57 -12.14
CA LYS A 51 -10.61 2.25 -11.89
C LYS A 51 -11.21 3.35 -11.01
N PRO A 52 -12.49 3.74 -11.23
CA PRO A 52 -13.15 4.65 -10.29
C PRO A 52 -13.02 4.13 -8.86
N ALA A 53 -12.54 4.98 -7.98
CA ALA A 53 -12.37 4.60 -6.59
C ALA A 53 -13.72 4.27 -5.96
N GLN A 54 -13.78 3.14 -5.27
CA GLN A 54 -14.91 2.76 -4.42
C GLN A 54 -14.38 2.60 -3.01
N PRO A 55 -14.11 3.71 -2.32
CA PRO A 55 -13.52 3.65 -0.98
C PRO A 55 -14.41 2.86 -0.02
N ALA A 56 -13.78 2.03 0.78
CA ALA A 56 -14.45 1.28 1.83
C ALA A 56 -13.55 1.20 3.04
N THR A 57 -14.13 1.26 4.23
CA THR A 57 -13.38 1.17 5.47
C THR A 57 -13.90 0.02 6.34
N LEU A 58 -13.04 -0.45 7.24
CA LEU A 58 -13.37 -1.43 8.26
C LEU A 58 -13.05 -0.82 9.62
N ALA A 59 -13.57 -1.42 10.69
CA ALA A 59 -13.36 -0.89 12.03
C ALA A 59 -11.87 -0.71 12.38
N VAL A 60 -11.01 -1.62 11.93
CA VAL A 60 -9.56 -1.55 12.17
C VAL A 60 -8.93 -0.29 11.56
N CYS A 61 -9.57 0.35 10.60
CA CYS A 61 -9.08 1.58 9.99
C CYS A 61 -8.95 2.74 10.98
N GLU A 62 -9.56 2.64 12.17
CA GLU A 62 -9.34 3.62 13.25
C GLU A 62 -7.87 3.73 13.66
N HIS A 63 -7.08 2.68 13.39
CA HIS A 63 -5.64 2.65 13.71
C HIS A 63 -4.76 3.30 12.64
N ILE A 64 -5.31 3.74 11.51
CA ILE A 64 -4.52 4.36 10.45
C ILE A 64 -3.86 5.66 10.95
N ALA A 65 -4.63 6.57 11.53
CA ALA A 65 -4.10 7.85 11.97
C ALA A 65 -3.00 7.70 13.04
N PRO A 66 -3.19 6.88 14.09
CA PRO A 66 -2.10 6.62 15.05
C PRO A 66 -0.89 5.96 14.41
N ALA A 67 -1.07 5.02 13.47
CA ALA A 67 0.03 4.36 12.80
C ALA A 67 0.86 5.35 11.97
N LEU A 68 0.21 6.23 11.23
CA LEU A 68 0.89 7.25 10.44
C LEU A 68 1.59 8.27 11.32
N HIS A 69 0.96 8.63 12.45
CA HIS A 69 1.60 9.52 13.43
C HIS A 69 2.90 8.89 13.95
N GLY A 70 2.87 7.61 14.31
CA GLY A 70 4.06 6.88 14.74
C GLY A 70 5.14 6.81 13.65
N ALA A 71 4.74 6.58 12.42
CA ALA A 71 5.66 6.52 11.28
C ALA A 71 6.38 7.86 11.05
N ARG A 72 5.71 8.98 11.30
CA ARG A 72 6.30 10.31 11.17
C ARG A 72 7.40 10.59 12.21
N GLN A 73 7.45 9.82 13.29
CA GLN A 73 8.51 9.92 14.29
C GLN A 73 9.75 9.11 13.94
N GLY A 74 9.68 8.31 12.88
CA GLY A 74 10.76 7.46 12.43
C GLY A 74 11.71 8.14 11.44
N PRO A 75 12.49 7.34 10.70
CA PRO A 75 13.41 7.88 9.68
C PRO A 75 12.69 8.74 8.65
N ALA A 76 13.41 9.70 8.07
CA ALA A 76 12.84 10.67 7.13
C ALA A 76 12.11 9.97 5.96
N CYS A 77 12.68 8.89 5.40
CA CYS A 77 12.05 8.18 4.29
C CYS A 77 10.70 7.54 4.68
N ILE A 78 10.58 7.08 5.92
CA ILE A 78 9.32 6.52 6.43
C ILE A 78 8.33 7.64 6.72
N ALA A 79 8.78 8.76 7.29
CA ALA A 79 7.91 9.91 7.53
C ALA A 79 7.33 10.48 6.24
N GLU A 80 8.16 10.60 5.19
CA GLU A 80 7.71 11.05 3.87
C GLU A 80 6.72 10.07 3.24
N LEU A 81 6.98 8.77 3.36
CA LEU A 81 6.08 7.73 2.87
C LEU A 81 4.72 7.79 3.60
N ALA A 82 4.74 8.03 4.91
CA ALA A 82 3.52 8.17 5.69
C ALA A 82 2.66 9.34 5.19
N ASP A 83 3.27 10.48 4.91
CA ASP A 83 2.56 11.64 4.39
C ASP A 83 1.95 11.36 3.01
N ALA A 84 2.71 10.73 2.12
CA ALA A 84 2.24 10.38 0.79
C ALA A 84 1.11 9.34 0.85
N PHE A 85 1.24 8.34 1.73
CA PHE A 85 0.22 7.32 1.92
C PHE A 85 -1.08 7.92 2.49
N GLU A 86 -0.97 8.83 3.44
CA GLU A 86 -2.15 9.50 4.01
C GLU A 86 -3.00 10.16 2.92
N ALA A 87 -2.35 10.75 1.92
CA ALA A 87 -3.05 11.40 0.81
C ALA A 87 -3.84 10.40 -0.05
N LEU A 88 -3.47 9.11 -0.03
CA LEU A 88 -4.18 8.05 -0.74
C LEU A 88 -5.33 7.44 0.07
N THR A 89 -5.28 7.52 1.39
CA THR A 89 -6.23 6.76 2.24
C THR A 89 -7.70 7.00 1.91
N PRO A 90 -8.15 8.22 1.53
CA PRO A 90 -9.57 8.43 1.17
C PRO A 90 -10.01 7.68 -0.07
N ARG A 91 -9.08 7.19 -0.89
CA ARG A 91 -9.38 6.47 -2.13
C ARG A 91 -9.29 4.97 -2.00
N LEU A 92 -8.83 4.45 -0.86
CA LEU A 92 -8.53 3.03 -0.69
C LEU A 92 -9.78 2.24 -0.34
N GLU A 93 -9.90 1.05 -0.95
CA GLU A 93 -10.87 0.04 -0.57
C GLU A 93 -10.19 -0.92 0.39
N TRP A 94 -10.51 -0.84 1.68
CA TRP A 94 -10.00 -1.75 2.68
C TRP A 94 -10.87 -3.00 2.73
N TRP A 95 -10.25 -4.18 2.74
CA TRP A 95 -10.95 -5.45 2.68
C TRP A 95 -10.21 -6.53 3.47
N ARG A 96 -10.91 -7.63 3.72
CA ARG A 96 -10.33 -8.84 4.30
C ARG A 96 -10.55 -9.99 3.32
N ARG A 97 -9.60 -10.96 3.33
CA ARG A 97 -9.70 -12.13 2.48
C ARG A 97 -10.87 -13.00 2.96
N PRO A 98 -11.83 -13.38 2.09
CA PRO A 98 -12.91 -14.28 2.46
C PRO A 98 -12.37 -15.65 2.89
N GLY A 99 -13.09 -16.33 3.79
CA GLY A 99 -12.74 -17.67 4.24
C GLY A 99 -11.69 -17.70 5.35
N THR A 100 -11.22 -16.57 5.83
CA THR A 100 -10.34 -16.49 6.98
C THR A 100 -11.14 -16.80 8.24
N ALA A 101 -10.60 -17.64 9.13
CA ALA A 101 -11.27 -17.96 10.39
C ALA A 101 -11.47 -16.72 11.25
N ALA A 102 -12.62 -16.59 11.88
CA ALA A 102 -12.89 -15.50 12.82
C ALA A 102 -11.90 -15.55 13.98
N GLY A 103 -11.54 -14.39 14.54
CA GLY A 103 -10.62 -14.27 15.64
C GLY A 103 -9.95 -12.90 15.67
N GLU A 104 -9.04 -12.72 16.61
CA GLU A 104 -8.34 -11.44 16.80
C GLU A 104 -7.61 -10.97 15.54
N PHE A 105 -6.94 -11.89 14.85
CA PHE A 105 -6.25 -11.53 13.61
C PHE A 105 -7.25 -11.10 12.54
N PHE A 106 -8.34 -11.86 12.35
CA PHE A 106 -9.32 -11.54 11.32
C PHE A 106 -9.89 -10.13 11.53
N ASP A 107 -10.34 -9.84 12.76
CA ASP A 107 -10.96 -8.55 13.08
C ASP A 107 -9.93 -7.42 13.18
N GLY A 108 -8.69 -7.76 13.50
CA GLY A 108 -7.61 -6.81 13.73
C GLY A 108 -6.73 -6.52 12.50
N HIS A 109 -7.17 -6.87 11.29
CA HIS A 109 -6.41 -6.56 10.10
C HIS A 109 -7.29 -6.10 8.95
N ALA A 110 -6.68 -5.45 7.98
CA ALA A 110 -7.30 -5.10 6.70
C ALA A 110 -6.21 -4.93 5.65
N ASN A 111 -6.59 -5.11 4.40
CA ASN A 111 -5.69 -4.96 3.26
C ASN A 111 -6.27 -3.94 2.29
N ALA A 112 -5.39 -3.19 1.64
CA ALA A 112 -5.77 -2.30 0.54
C ALA A 112 -4.80 -2.51 -0.60
N ARG A 113 -5.31 -2.59 -1.82
CA ARG A 113 -4.47 -2.80 -3.00
C ARG A 113 -4.23 -1.48 -3.71
N LEU A 114 -2.96 -1.16 -3.93
CA LEU A 114 -2.55 0.05 -4.64
C LEU A 114 -2.42 -0.24 -6.14
N VAL A 115 -1.73 -1.31 -6.49
CA VAL A 115 -1.51 -1.75 -7.87
C VAL A 115 -1.89 -3.22 -7.97
N GLY A 116 -2.55 -3.60 -9.03
CA GLY A 116 -2.95 -4.98 -9.29
C GLY A 116 -4.42 -5.09 -9.63
N PRO A 117 -4.95 -6.31 -9.71
CA PRO A 117 -6.38 -6.50 -9.94
C PRO A 117 -7.17 -5.80 -8.83
N ARG A 118 -8.10 -4.93 -9.19
CA ARG A 118 -8.91 -4.13 -8.26
C ARG A 118 -8.14 -3.09 -7.46
N GLY A 119 -6.89 -2.79 -7.85
CA GLY A 119 -6.11 -1.70 -7.25
C GLY A 119 -6.48 -0.34 -7.85
N LEU A 120 -5.82 0.70 -7.36
CA LEU A 120 -5.95 2.04 -7.93
C LEU A 120 -5.38 2.08 -9.34
N GLU A 121 -4.36 1.29 -9.63
CA GLU A 121 -3.84 1.05 -10.96
C GLU A 121 -4.06 -0.42 -11.30
N GLN A 122 -4.67 -0.71 -12.45
CA GLN A 122 -4.97 -2.08 -12.85
C GLN A 122 -3.76 -2.74 -13.51
N ARG A 123 -3.30 -3.84 -12.96
CA ARG A 123 -2.18 -4.64 -13.47
C ARG A 123 -2.46 -6.12 -13.25
N ASP A 124 -1.98 -6.96 -14.18
CA ASP A 124 -2.06 -8.41 -14.05
C ASP A 124 -0.72 -9.04 -13.67
N ASP A 125 0.36 -8.28 -13.79
CA ASP A 125 1.73 -8.77 -13.65
C ASP A 125 2.38 -8.42 -12.31
N VAL A 126 1.82 -7.48 -11.57
CA VAL A 126 2.40 -7.02 -10.31
C VAL A 126 1.30 -6.62 -9.33
N ILE A 127 1.54 -6.90 -8.06
CA ILE A 127 0.65 -6.49 -6.98
C ILE A 127 1.46 -5.74 -5.93
N VAL A 128 0.99 -4.56 -5.57
CA VAL A 128 1.52 -3.78 -4.45
C VAL A 128 0.33 -3.36 -3.60
N GLY A 129 0.44 -3.60 -2.32
CA GLY A 129 -0.64 -3.25 -1.39
C GLY A 129 -0.12 -2.84 -0.03
N ALA A 130 -1.05 -2.48 0.82
CA ALA A 130 -0.79 -2.15 2.20
C ALA A 130 -1.60 -3.07 3.11
N SER A 131 -1.01 -3.47 4.21
CA SER A 131 -1.70 -4.22 5.25
C SER A 131 -1.71 -3.38 6.52
N LEU A 132 -2.86 -3.33 7.16
CA LEU A 132 -3.05 -2.66 8.43
C LEU A 132 -3.32 -3.72 9.49
N VAL A 133 -2.58 -3.68 10.58
CA VAL A 133 -2.74 -4.63 11.68
C VAL A 133 -2.89 -3.82 12.97
N ALA A 134 -3.92 -4.16 13.75
CA ALA A 134 -4.18 -3.50 15.02
C ALA A 134 -3.05 -3.77 16.04
N PRO A 135 -2.82 -2.86 17.00
CA PRO A 135 -1.83 -3.09 18.04
C PRO A 135 -2.08 -4.40 18.79
N GLY A 136 -1.03 -5.16 19.02
CA GLY A 136 -1.10 -6.42 19.76
C GLY A 136 -1.58 -7.62 18.96
N VAL A 137 -1.94 -7.43 17.69
CA VAL A 137 -2.38 -8.52 16.80
C VAL A 137 -1.17 -9.01 16.01
N SER A 138 -1.02 -10.33 15.87
CA SER A 138 0.08 -10.97 15.14
C SER A 138 -0.46 -11.81 13.99
N TYR A 139 0.35 -11.93 12.94
CA TYR A 139 0.09 -12.86 11.85
C TYR A 139 0.16 -14.30 12.32
#